data_cdd148f92aa8084343ebcc99778bc150
#
_entry.id   cdd148f92aa8084343ebcc99778bc150
#
_cell.length_a   1.000
_cell.length_b   1.000
_cell.length_c   1.000
_cell.angle_alpha   90.00
_cell.angle_beta   90.00
_cell.angle_gamma   90.00
#
_symmetry.space_group_name_H-M   'P 1'
#
loop_
_entity.id
_entity.type
_entity.pdbx_description
1 polymer ?
#
loop_
_entity_poly.entity_id
_entity_poly.type
_entity_poly.pdbx_seq_one_letter_code
_entity_poly.pdbx_strand_id
1 'polypeptide(L)'
;YSHGVTTPSTPPALEITDLKFSYQPGQAWTVNVSSLTIAAGEQMLLTGGSGSGKSTLLQLIAGLLEPTRGRVLVAGESVFDAAGASRDKLRGRRLGMIFQTFNLLQGFTALENVMASLAFAGTPPKDQRPRAAEALASLGLSDINRPVEAMSVGQQQRVAVARAVVTNPALVLADEPTASLDPENAAAAMTLIQQSCKARGAALLCVSHDPAMADRFALRRSISSLADH
;
A
#
# COMPACT_ATOMS: atom_id res chain seq x y z
N TYR A 1 -16.41 12.10 -41.75
CA TYR A 1 -16.46 11.13 -40.62
C TYR A 1 -15.19 11.30 -39.79
N SER A 2 -15.31 12.00 -38.67
CA SER A 2 -14.21 12.22 -37.72
C SER A 2 -14.24 11.08 -36.71
N HIS A 3 -13.34 10.13 -36.86
CA HIS A 3 -13.12 9.11 -35.83
C HIS A 3 -12.36 9.77 -34.68
N GLY A 4 -13.09 10.08 -33.61
CA GLY A 4 -12.48 10.47 -32.35
C GLY A 4 -11.61 9.29 -31.82
N VAL A 5 -10.30 9.47 -31.86
CA VAL A 5 -9.34 8.59 -31.20
C VAL A 5 -9.52 8.80 -29.70
N THR A 6 -10.28 7.91 -29.05
CA THR A 6 -10.29 7.82 -27.60
C THR A 6 -8.92 7.32 -27.16
N THR A 7 -8.07 8.22 -26.64
CA THR A 7 -6.86 7.84 -25.91
C THR A 7 -7.25 6.87 -24.81
N PRO A 8 -6.64 5.68 -24.69
CA PRO A 8 -6.92 4.77 -23.59
C PRO A 8 -6.60 5.47 -22.28
N SER A 9 -7.63 5.74 -21.48
CA SER A 9 -7.43 6.30 -20.14
C SER A 9 -6.67 5.28 -19.29
N THR A 10 -5.60 5.74 -18.63
CA THR A 10 -4.88 4.90 -17.66
C THR A 10 -5.87 4.36 -16.64
N PRO A 11 -5.92 3.04 -16.39
CA PRO A 11 -6.86 2.49 -15.43
C PRO A 11 -6.60 3.07 -14.03
N PRO A 12 -7.64 3.22 -13.19
CA PRO A 12 -7.48 3.62 -11.80
C PRO A 12 -6.49 2.70 -11.07
N ALA A 13 -5.74 3.26 -10.11
CA ALA A 13 -4.86 2.47 -9.26
C ALA A 13 -5.64 1.48 -8.39
N LEU A 14 -6.83 1.89 -7.94
CA LEU A 14 -7.77 1.06 -7.20
C LEU A 14 -9.19 1.30 -7.68
N GLU A 15 -9.95 0.22 -7.86
CA GLU A 15 -11.39 0.24 -8.07
C GLU A 15 -12.04 -0.86 -7.24
N ILE A 16 -12.98 -0.48 -6.38
CA ILE A 16 -13.80 -1.38 -5.56
C ILE A 16 -15.25 -1.20 -5.96
N THR A 17 -15.95 -2.31 -6.13
CA THR A 17 -17.38 -2.33 -6.43
C THR A 17 -18.07 -3.35 -5.53
N ASP A 18 -19.05 -2.89 -4.76
CA ASP A 18 -19.99 -3.70 -3.96
C ASP A 18 -19.30 -4.71 -3.02
N LEU A 19 -18.17 -4.29 -2.43
CA LEU A 19 -17.32 -5.14 -1.60
C LEU A 19 -17.93 -5.34 -0.21
N LYS A 20 -18.20 -6.59 0.15
CA LYS A 20 -18.68 -6.97 1.48
C LYS A 20 -17.87 -8.12 2.05
N PHE A 21 -17.60 -8.03 3.34
CA PHE A 21 -16.87 -9.05 4.07
C PHE A 21 -17.34 -9.15 5.52
N SER A 22 -17.48 -10.38 6.00
CA SER A 22 -17.61 -10.67 7.43
C SER A 22 -16.77 -11.89 7.77
N TYR A 23 -16.22 -11.94 8.99
CA TYR A 23 -15.40 -13.08 9.44
C TYR A 23 -16.21 -14.36 9.67
N GLN A 24 -17.50 -14.21 9.93
CA GLN A 24 -18.42 -15.35 10.15
C GLN A 24 -19.72 -15.15 9.36
N PRO A 25 -20.23 -16.20 8.71
CA PRO A 25 -21.51 -16.13 8.02
C PRO A 25 -22.65 -15.68 8.96
N GLY A 26 -23.49 -14.77 8.48
CA GLY A 26 -24.65 -14.28 9.25
C GLY A 26 -24.37 -13.18 10.26
N GLN A 27 -23.12 -12.79 10.45
CA GLN A 27 -22.77 -11.62 11.26
C GLN A 27 -22.86 -10.31 10.45
N ALA A 28 -22.87 -9.17 11.18
CA ALA A 28 -22.78 -7.85 10.57
C ALA A 28 -21.51 -7.73 9.71
N TRP A 29 -21.62 -6.97 8.63
CA TRP A 29 -20.48 -6.74 7.73
C TRP A 29 -19.35 -6.00 8.46
N THR A 30 -18.17 -6.61 8.50
CA THR A 30 -16.94 -5.94 8.97
C THR A 30 -16.49 -4.89 7.96
N VAL A 31 -16.66 -5.19 6.67
CA VAL A 31 -16.42 -4.27 5.56
C VAL A 31 -17.67 -4.24 4.68
N ASN A 32 -18.16 -3.03 4.39
CA ASN A 32 -19.24 -2.77 3.45
C ASN A 32 -18.88 -1.50 2.68
N VAL A 33 -18.47 -1.68 1.42
CA VAL A 33 -18.02 -0.60 0.53
C VAL A 33 -18.75 -0.73 -0.79
N SER A 34 -19.65 0.19 -1.08
CA SER A 34 -20.43 0.21 -2.32
C SER A 34 -19.52 0.56 -3.50
N SER A 35 -18.73 1.61 -3.36
CA SER A 35 -17.72 1.99 -4.35
C SER A 35 -16.56 2.77 -3.75
N LEU A 36 -15.36 2.54 -4.27
CA LEU A 36 -14.19 3.34 -3.99
C LEU A 36 -13.27 3.32 -5.20
N THR A 37 -12.90 4.50 -5.69
CA THR A 37 -11.94 4.64 -6.80
C THR A 37 -10.82 5.56 -6.39
N ILE A 38 -9.58 5.16 -6.69
CA ILE A 38 -8.37 5.98 -6.52
C ILE A 38 -7.68 6.03 -7.86
N ALA A 39 -7.50 7.23 -8.40
CA ALA A 39 -6.81 7.42 -9.67
C ALA A 39 -5.30 7.11 -9.57
N ALA A 40 -4.64 6.88 -10.70
CA ALA A 40 -3.19 6.69 -10.73
C ALA A 40 -2.47 7.92 -10.14
N GLY A 41 -1.54 7.69 -9.20
CA GLY A 41 -0.77 8.74 -8.53
C GLY A 41 -1.55 9.55 -7.47
N GLU A 42 -2.84 9.27 -7.27
CA GLU A 42 -3.67 9.96 -6.28
C GLU A 42 -3.34 9.48 -4.86
N GLN A 43 -3.46 10.37 -3.88
CA GLN A 43 -3.21 10.06 -2.48
C GLN A 43 -4.46 10.32 -1.65
N MET A 44 -4.94 9.29 -0.97
CA MET A 44 -6.18 9.32 -0.19
C MET A 44 -5.94 8.90 1.26
N LEU A 45 -6.56 9.64 2.19
CA LEU A 45 -6.68 9.24 3.58
C LEU A 45 -8.06 8.61 3.83
N LEU A 46 -8.05 7.41 4.36
CA LEU A 46 -9.24 6.73 4.86
C LEU A 46 -9.25 6.81 6.39
N THR A 47 -10.26 7.48 6.95
CA THR A 47 -10.42 7.64 8.38
C THR A 47 -11.51 6.73 8.94
N GLY A 48 -11.49 6.52 10.26
CA GLY A 48 -12.52 5.77 10.97
C GLY A 48 -12.06 5.35 12.36
N GLY A 49 -12.98 5.06 13.25
CA GLY A 49 -12.67 4.60 14.61
C GLY A 49 -11.92 3.27 14.66
N SER A 50 -11.39 2.93 15.83
CA SER A 50 -10.81 1.61 16.06
C SER A 50 -11.88 0.52 15.83
N GLY A 51 -11.50 -0.60 15.19
CA GLY A 51 -12.43 -1.68 14.88
C GLY A 51 -13.40 -1.43 13.73
N SER A 52 -13.33 -0.30 13.04
CA SER A 52 -14.23 0.04 11.92
C SER A 52 -13.98 -0.72 10.61
N GLY A 53 -13.05 -1.69 10.59
CA GLY A 53 -12.79 -2.52 9.41
C GLY A 53 -11.71 -1.97 8.46
N LYS A 54 -10.99 -0.90 8.80
CA LYS A 54 -9.97 -0.27 7.94
C LYS A 54 -8.84 -1.23 7.55
N SER A 55 -8.20 -1.87 8.53
CA SER A 55 -7.12 -2.84 8.26
C SER A 55 -7.65 -4.07 7.52
N THR A 56 -8.89 -4.49 7.80
CA THR A 56 -9.57 -5.56 7.06
C THR A 56 -9.78 -5.16 5.59
N LEU A 57 -10.18 -3.91 5.33
CA LEU A 57 -10.29 -3.40 3.95
C LEU A 57 -8.94 -3.43 3.24
N LEU A 58 -7.85 -2.99 3.90
CA LEU A 58 -6.51 -3.08 3.30
C LEU A 58 -6.11 -4.53 2.99
N GLN A 59 -6.45 -5.48 3.87
CA GLN A 59 -6.17 -6.90 3.64
C GLN A 59 -6.99 -7.47 2.47
N LEU A 60 -8.23 -7.04 2.28
CA LEU A 60 -9.05 -7.39 1.12
C LEU A 60 -8.46 -6.81 -0.17
N ILE A 61 -8.06 -5.53 -0.17
CA ILE A 61 -7.39 -4.90 -1.33
C ILE A 61 -6.09 -5.61 -1.66
N ALA A 62 -5.34 -6.05 -0.63
CA ALA A 62 -4.10 -6.80 -0.81
C ALA A 62 -4.33 -8.27 -1.23
N GLY A 63 -5.58 -8.76 -1.28
CA GLY A 63 -5.87 -10.17 -1.58
C GLY A 63 -5.39 -11.15 -0.51
N LEU A 64 -5.22 -10.68 0.73
CA LEU A 64 -4.88 -11.49 1.90
C LEU A 64 -6.12 -12.11 2.54
N LEU A 65 -7.27 -11.48 2.37
CA LEU A 65 -8.60 -12.00 2.72
C LEU A 65 -9.44 -12.05 1.45
N GLU A 66 -10.31 -13.05 1.35
CA GLU A 66 -11.24 -13.20 0.25
C GLU A 66 -12.58 -12.56 0.60
N PRO A 67 -13.15 -11.68 -0.22
CA PRO A 67 -14.42 -11.03 0.07
C PRO A 67 -15.57 -12.02 0.01
N THR A 68 -16.62 -11.74 0.81
CA THR A 68 -17.87 -12.50 0.73
C THR A 68 -18.61 -12.20 -0.59
N ARG A 69 -18.52 -10.96 -1.07
CA ARG A 69 -18.98 -10.55 -2.41
C ARG A 69 -18.31 -9.25 -2.83
N GLY A 70 -18.46 -8.92 -4.12
CA GLY A 70 -17.91 -7.70 -4.72
C GLY A 70 -16.60 -7.93 -5.43
N ARG A 71 -16.01 -6.84 -5.91
CA ARG A 71 -14.80 -6.87 -6.75
C ARG A 71 -13.78 -5.84 -6.30
N VAL A 72 -12.51 -6.21 -6.41
CA VAL A 72 -11.36 -5.33 -6.21
C VAL A 72 -10.46 -5.44 -7.44
N LEU A 73 -10.23 -4.31 -8.10
CA LEU A 73 -9.28 -4.19 -9.20
C LEU A 73 -8.14 -3.28 -8.78
N VAL A 74 -6.90 -3.68 -9.06
CA VAL A 74 -5.70 -2.89 -8.88
C VAL A 74 -5.05 -2.68 -10.24
N ALA A 75 -4.96 -1.43 -10.68
CA ALA A 75 -4.51 -1.05 -12.03
C ALA A 75 -5.26 -1.84 -13.13
N GLY A 76 -6.57 -2.03 -12.97
CA GLY A 76 -7.44 -2.77 -13.88
C GLY A 76 -7.36 -4.29 -13.80
N GLU A 77 -6.48 -4.86 -12.96
CA GLU A 77 -6.34 -6.31 -12.78
C GLU A 77 -7.11 -6.76 -11.53
N SER A 78 -7.94 -7.82 -11.66
CA SER A 78 -8.69 -8.38 -10.54
C SER A 78 -7.74 -9.10 -9.57
N VAL A 79 -7.85 -8.75 -8.30
CA VAL A 79 -7.03 -9.35 -7.24
C VAL A 79 -7.44 -10.81 -6.98
N PHE A 80 -8.70 -11.18 -7.25
CA PHE A 80 -9.27 -12.47 -6.86
C PHE A 80 -9.44 -13.46 -8.03
N ASP A 81 -9.39 -13.00 -9.28
CA ASP A 81 -9.51 -13.88 -10.45
C ASP A 81 -8.26 -14.73 -10.67
N ALA A 82 -7.12 -14.32 -10.10
CA ALA A 82 -5.91 -15.12 -10.08
C ALA A 82 -5.85 -15.99 -8.83
N ALA A 83 -5.34 -17.23 -8.97
CA ALA A 83 -5.17 -18.16 -7.86
C ALA A 83 -3.68 -18.43 -7.57
N GLY A 84 -3.36 -18.73 -6.30
CA GLY A 84 -2.03 -19.17 -5.88
C GLY A 84 -0.92 -18.22 -6.30
N ALA A 85 0.13 -18.78 -6.91
CA ALA A 85 1.35 -18.04 -7.31
C ALA A 85 1.10 -16.85 -8.26
N SER A 86 0.01 -16.87 -9.03
CA SER A 86 -0.35 -15.75 -9.92
C SER A 86 -0.87 -14.56 -9.12
N ARG A 87 -1.66 -14.80 -8.06
CA ARG A 87 -2.12 -13.76 -7.12
C ARG A 87 -0.94 -13.15 -6.37
N ASP A 88 0.01 -13.97 -5.93
CA ASP A 88 1.22 -13.52 -5.23
C ASP A 88 2.09 -12.62 -6.12
N LYS A 89 2.25 -12.98 -7.39
CA LYS A 89 2.99 -12.17 -8.36
C LYS A 89 2.28 -10.83 -8.64
N LEU A 90 0.95 -10.83 -8.74
CA LEU A 90 0.17 -9.61 -8.91
C LEU A 90 0.39 -8.68 -7.71
N ARG A 91 0.26 -9.19 -6.47
CA ARG A 91 0.57 -8.44 -5.26
C ARG A 91 1.97 -7.84 -5.30
N GLY A 92 2.98 -8.68 -5.55
CA GLY A 92 4.38 -8.24 -5.60
C GLY A 92 4.66 -7.14 -6.62
N ARG A 93 3.95 -7.13 -7.75
CA ARG A 93 4.15 -6.17 -8.83
C ARG A 93 3.31 -4.91 -8.69
N ARG A 94 2.07 -5.02 -8.19
CA ARG A 94 1.08 -3.94 -8.23
C ARG A 94 0.88 -3.24 -6.89
N LEU A 95 1.25 -3.90 -5.78
CA LEU A 95 1.01 -3.40 -4.45
C LEU A 95 2.30 -3.22 -3.66
N GLY A 96 2.38 -2.11 -2.93
CA GLY A 96 3.32 -1.90 -1.85
C GLY A 96 2.57 -1.84 -0.53
N MET A 97 3.18 -2.32 0.57
CA MET A 97 2.56 -2.27 1.89
C MET A 97 3.50 -1.66 2.92
N ILE A 98 2.98 -0.72 3.70
CA ILE A 98 3.63 -0.11 4.85
C ILE A 98 2.73 -0.39 6.07
N PHE A 99 3.30 -1.04 7.08
CA PHE A 99 2.59 -1.44 8.29
C PHE A 99 2.98 -0.54 9.47
N GLN A 100 2.13 -0.47 10.46
CA GLN A 100 2.35 0.27 11.70
C GLN A 100 3.68 -0.13 12.40
N THR A 101 4.01 -1.42 12.43
CA THR A 101 5.21 -1.97 13.06
C THR A 101 6.32 -2.29 12.05
N PHE A 102 6.30 -1.66 10.87
CA PHE A 102 7.21 -1.84 9.72
C PHE A 102 7.27 -3.27 9.17
N ASN A 103 7.07 -4.31 9.98
CA ASN A 103 7.13 -5.73 9.61
C ASN A 103 8.38 -6.07 8.77
N LEU A 104 9.55 -5.58 9.20
CA LEU A 104 10.82 -5.92 8.59
C LEU A 104 11.20 -7.36 8.94
N LEU A 105 11.86 -8.04 8.00
CA LEU A 105 12.38 -9.37 8.20
C LEU A 105 13.55 -9.30 9.15
N GLN A 106 13.38 -9.84 10.34
CA GLN A 106 14.40 -9.89 11.38
C GLN A 106 15.51 -10.87 10.97
N GLY A 107 16.76 -10.60 11.34
CA GLY A 107 17.93 -11.38 10.91
C GLY A 107 18.42 -11.03 9.50
N PHE A 108 17.73 -10.14 8.78
CA PHE A 108 18.10 -9.69 7.44
C PHE A 108 18.59 -8.24 7.44
N THR A 109 19.46 -7.92 6.50
CA THR A 109 19.94 -6.56 6.28
C THR A 109 18.86 -5.67 5.65
N ALA A 110 19.07 -4.35 5.63
CA ALA A 110 18.22 -3.42 4.90
C ALA A 110 18.11 -3.80 3.41
N LEU A 111 19.24 -4.14 2.80
CA LEU A 111 19.31 -4.54 1.41
C LEU A 111 18.46 -5.79 1.14
N GLU A 112 18.60 -6.82 1.96
CA GLU A 112 17.86 -8.08 1.80
C GLU A 112 16.35 -7.90 2.02
N ASN A 113 15.95 -7.07 2.97
CA ASN A 113 14.54 -6.70 3.17
C ASN A 113 13.91 -6.10 1.90
N VAL A 114 14.64 -5.24 1.20
CA VAL A 114 14.14 -4.62 -0.04
C VAL A 114 14.23 -5.60 -1.22
N MET A 115 15.31 -6.40 -1.30
CA MET A 115 15.45 -7.45 -2.33
C MET A 115 14.32 -8.48 -2.27
N ALA A 116 13.82 -8.81 -1.06
CA ALA A 116 12.71 -9.74 -0.89
C ALA A 116 11.47 -9.31 -1.70
N SER A 117 11.09 -8.01 -1.68
CA SER A 117 9.97 -7.52 -2.48
C SER A 117 10.20 -7.67 -3.98
N LEU A 118 11.41 -7.42 -4.45
CA LEU A 118 11.77 -7.61 -5.85
C LEU A 118 11.70 -9.07 -6.27
N ALA A 119 12.14 -9.98 -5.40
CA ALA A 119 12.06 -11.42 -5.64
C ALA A 119 10.59 -11.88 -5.74
N PHE A 120 9.72 -11.47 -4.81
CA PHE A 120 8.29 -11.76 -4.86
C PHE A 120 7.60 -11.19 -6.10
N ALA A 121 8.03 -10.02 -6.57
CA ALA A 121 7.54 -9.43 -7.81
C ALA A 121 8.03 -10.16 -9.08
N GLY A 122 8.96 -11.11 -8.94
CA GLY A 122 9.56 -11.85 -10.05
C GLY A 122 10.62 -11.06 -10.80
N THR A 123 11.26 -10.08 -10.15
CA THR A 123 12.43 -9.37 -10.71
C THR A 123 13.59 -10.35 -10.90
N PRO A 124 14.29 -10.35 -12.05
CA PRO A 124 15.44 -11.21 -12.28
C PRO A 124 16.50 -11.05 -11.18
N PRO A 125 17.13 -12.13 -10.68
CA PRO A 125 18.09 -12.05 -9.56
C PRO A 125 19.23 -11.04 -9.79
N LYS A 126 19.72 -10.91 -11.03
CA LYS A 126 20.78 -9.95 -11.41
C LYS A 126 20.39 -8.49 -11.19
N ASP A 127 19.10 -8.17 -11.22
CA ASP A 127 18.57 -6.79 -11.12
C ASP A 127 18.10 -6.45 -9.70
N GLN A 128 17.95 -7.44 -8.81
CA GLN A 128 17.42 -7.22 -7.47
C GLN A 128 18.34 -6.35 -6.61
N ARG A 129 19.62 -6.74 -6.50
CA ARG A 129 20.59 -6.02 -5.67
C ARG A 129 20.81 -4.56 -6.11
N PRO A 130 21.07 -4.26 -7.39
CA PRO A 130 21.27 -2.86 -7.80
C PRO A 130 20.02 -2.01 -7.60
N ARG A 131 18.83 -2.51 -7.90
CA ARG A 131 17.58 -1.78 -7.69
C ARG A 131 17.28 -1.52 -6.20
N ALA A 132 17.53 -2.53 -5.35
CA ALA A 132 17.34 -2.38 -3.91
C ALA A 132 18.34 -1.36 -3.32
N ALA A 133 19.60 -1.41 -3.73
CA ALA A 133 20.61 -0.45 -3.29
C ALA A 133 20.29 0.98 -3.73
N GLU A 134 19.85 1.19 -4.97
CA GLU A 134 19.40 2.48 -5.48
C GLU A 134 18.20 3.02 -4.68
N ALA A 135 17.20 2.18 -4.40
CA ALA A 135 16.03 2.57 -3.63
C ALA A 135 16.41 3.00 -2.19
N LEU A 136 17.30 2.27 -1.54
CA LEU A 136 17.78 2.63 -0.20
C LEU A 136 18.61 3.91 -0.22
N ALA A 137 19.51 4.07 -1.18
CA ALA A 137 20.32 5.28 -1.35
C ALA A 137 19.45 6.52 -1.60
N SER A 138 18.40 6.42 -2.42
CA SER A 138 17.45 7.51 -2.68
C SER A 138 16.69 7.99 -1.43
N LEU A 139 16.62 7.14 -0.39
CA LEU A 139 16.05 7.46 0.91
C LEU A 139 17.12 7.83 1.97
N GLY A 140 18.37 8.05 1.55
CA GLY A 140 19.45 8.49 2.42
C GLY A 140 19.99 7.39 3.36
N LEU A 141 19.89 6.13 2.97
CA LEU A 141 20.49 5.00 3.68
C LEU A 141 21.80 4.60 3.00
N SER A 142 22.93 4.80 3.67
CA SER A 142 24.28 4.47 3.19
C SER A 142 24.73 3.08 3.63
N ASP A 143 24.46 2.71 4.90
CA ASP A 143 24.82 1.39 5.43
C ASP A 143 23.70 0.37 5.19
N ILE A 144 23.61 -0.10 3.95
CA ILE A 144 22.54 -0.99 3.49
C ILE A 144 22.75 -2.46 3.90
N ASN A 145 23.95 -2.84 4.33
CA ASN A 145 24.28 -4.20 4.77
C ASN A 145 24.09 -4.38 6.29
N ARG A 146 23.66 -3.34 7.00
CA ARG A 146 23.37 -3.42 8.43
C ARG A 146 22.09 -4.22 8.68
N PRO A 147 22.07 -5.14 9.66
CA PRO A 147 20.86 -5.79 10.12
C PRO A 147 19.82 -4.79 10.60
N VAL A 148 18.54 -5.02 10.28
CA VAL A 148 17.48 -4.05 10.57
C VAL A 148 17.28 -3.83 12.07
N GLU A 149 17.57 -4.81 12.90
CA GLU A 149 17.48 -4.72 14.37
C GLU A 149 18.50 -3.74 14.97
N ALA A 150 19.63 -3.54 14.28
CA ALA A 150 20.66 -2.61 14.71
C ALA A 150 20.44 -1.19 14.19
N MET A 151 19.36 -0.95 13.43
CA MET A 151 19.00 0.35 12.87
C MET A 151 18.12 1.17 13.81
N SER A 152 18.22 2.50 13.73
CA SER A 152 17.26 3.38 14.41
C SER A 152 15.86 3.24 13.81
N VAL A 153 14.82 3.63 14.57
CA VAL A 153 13.41 3.60 14.13
C VAL A 153 13.24 4.33 12.79
N GLY A 154 13.85 5.52 12.63
CA GLY A 154 13.78 6.27 11.38
C GLY A 154 14.50 5.58 10.21
N GLN A 155 15.59 4.85 10.47
CA GLN A 155 16.25 4.03 9.44
C GLN A 155 15.38 2.83 9.06
N GLN A 156 14.82 2.11 10.03
CA GLN A 156 13.88 1.00 9.78
C GLN A 156 12.67 1.45 8.96
N GLN A 157 12.14 2.64 9.25
CA GLN A 157 11.05 3.22 8.48
C GLN A 157 11.44 3.47 7.03
N ARG A 158 12.63 4.03 6.77
CA ARG A 158 13.14 4.22 5.40
C ARG A 158 13.28 2.90 4.66
N VAL A 159 13.72 1.83 5.34
CA VAL A 159 13.75 0.47 4.76
C VAL A 159 12.34 -0.01 4.41
N ALA A 160 11.36 0.19 5.29
CA ALA A 160 9.98 -0.20 5.03
C ALA A 160 9.38 0.55 3.83
N VAL A 161 9.66 1.86 3.72
CA VAL A 161 9.24 2.67 2.56
C VAL A 161 9.92 2.19 1.28
N ALA A 162 11.27 1.98 1.30
CA ALA A 162 12.01 1.46 0.16
C ALA A 162 11.41 0.13 -0.31
N ARG A 163 11.17 -0.79 0.62
CA ARG A 163 10.55 -2.09 0.36
C ARG A 163 9.19 -1.98 -0.30
N ALA A 164 8.38 -1.00 0.11
CA ALA A 164 7.05 -0.81 -0.42
C ALA A 164 7.04 -0.24 -1.85
N VAL A 165 8.03 0.60 -2.22
CA VAL A 165 8.02 1.31 -3.50
C VAL A 165 8.99 0.77 -4.55
N VAL A 166 9.91 -0.15 -4.18
CA VAL A 166 11.00 -0.62 -5.06
C VAL A 166 10.51 -1.35 -6.33
N THR A 167 9.34 -1.96 -6.27
CA THR A 167 8.71 -2.66 -7.40
C THR A 167 8.01 -1.71 -8.38
N ASN A 168 7.96 -0.40 -8.10
CA ASN A 168 7.13 0.60 -8.79
C ASN A 168 5.64 0.18 -8.80
N PRO A 169 5.03 0.00 -7.62
CA PRO A 169 3.66 -0.47 -7.53
C PRO A 169 2.68 0.56 -8.08
N ALA A 170 1.51 0.10 -8.53
CA ALA A 170 0.41 1.00 -8.90
C ALA A 170 -0.22 1.65 -7.66
N LEU A 171 -0.26 0.92 -6.53
CA LEU A 171 -0.89 1.34 -5.28
C LEU A 171 -0.01 0.97 -4.08
N VAL A 172 0.20 1.92 -3.19
CA VAL A 172 0.77 1.70 -1.86
C VAL A 172 -0.34 1.75 -0.82
N LEU A 173 -0.42 0.74 0.02
CA LEU A 173 -1.33 0.62 1.16
C LEU A 173 -0.53 0.92 2.43
N ALA A 174 -0.96 1.89 3.23
CA ALA A 174 -0.31 2.25 4.49
C ALA A 174 -1.31 2.11 5.65
N ASP A 175 -1.05 1.17 6.55
CA ASP A 175 -1.90 0.90 7.71
C ASP A 175 -1.29 1.55 8.96
N GLU A 176 -1.88 2.67 9.41
CA GLU A 176 -1.46 3.44 10.58
C GLU A 176 0.07 3.69 10.61
N PRO A 177 0.69 4.19 9.52
CA PRO A 177 2.14 4.17 9.34
C PRO A 177 2.93 5.06 10.31
N THR A 178 2.24 5.86 11.09
CA THR A 178 2.83 6.84 12.02
C THR A 178 2.38 6.66 13.48
N ALA A 179 1.52 5.68 13.76
CA ALA A 179 0.88 5.55 15.07
C ALA A 179 1.85 5.24 16.24
N SER A 180 3.05 4.72 15.94
CA SER A 180 4.09 4.43 16.95
C SER A 180 5.15 5.53 17.09
N LEU A 181 4.96 6.67 16.41
CA LEU A 181 5.92 7.76 16.36
C LEU A 181 5.41 8.98 17.16
N ASP A 182 6.33 9.76 17.69
CA ASP A 182 5.99 11.09 18.22
C ASP A 182 5.57 12.04 17.07
N PRO A 183 4.90 13.16 17.37
CA PRO A 183 4.29 14.03 16.34
C PRO A 183 5.28 14.57 15.30
N GLU A 184 6.51 14.88 15.70
CA GLU A 184 7.55 15.42 14.78
C GLU A 184 8.02 14.34 13.81
N ASN A 185 8.35 13.16 14.33
CA ASN A 185 8.74 12.01 13.53
C ASN A 185 7.58 11.51 12.66
N ALA A 186 6.33 11.53 13.16
CA ALA A 186 5.13 11.18 12.39
C ALA A 186 4.98 12.08 11.16
N ALA A 187 5.20 13.37 11.31
CA ALA A 187 5.13 14.34 10.22
C ALA A 187 6.20 14.09 9.15
N ALA A 188 7.45 13.85 9.56
CA ALA A 188 8.55 13.54 8.65
C ALA A 188 8.33 12.22 7.92
N ALA A 189 7.86 11.22 8.64
CA ALA A 189 7.49 9.91 8.14
C ALA A 189 6.44 9.95 7.03
N MET A 190 5.34 10.66 7.28
CA MET A 190 4.27 10.79 6.29
C MET A 190 4.74 11.52 5.04
N THR A 191 5.55 12.58 5.22
CA THR A 191 6.16 13.30 4.10
C THR A 191 7.03 12.38 3.25
N LEU A 192 7.86 11.53 3.88
CA LEU A 192 8.70 10.55 3.19
C LEU A 192 7.86 9.56 2.37
N ILE A 193 6.80 9.02 2.96
CA ILE A 193 5.88 8.08 2.28
C ILE A 193 5.24 8.76 1.06
N GLN A 194 4.64 9.93 1.25
CA GLN A 194 3.96 10.68 0.19
C GLN A 194 4.89 11.04 -0.96
N GLN A 195 6.10 11.53 -0.65
CA GLN A 195 7.10 11.88 -1.67
C GLN A 195 7.61 10.64 -2.40
N SER A 196 7.85 9.53 -1.69
CA SER A 196 8.28 8.27 -2.31
C SER A 196 7.24 7.71 -3.27
N CYS A 197 5.96 7.75 -2.92
CA CYS A 197 4.86 7.35 -3.80
C CYS A 197 4.80 8.27 -5.03
N LYS A 198 4.84 9.58 -4.82
CA LYS A 198 4.79 10.58 -5.91
C LYS A 198 5.95 10.42 -6.89
N ALA A 199 7.18 10.22 -6.39
CA ALA A 199 8.36 10.02 -7.22
C ALA A 199 8.29 8.78 -8.12
N ARG A 200 7.47 7.79 -7.75
CA ARG A 200 7.25 6.53 -8.48
C ARG A 200 5.93 6.49 -9.26
N GLY A 201 5.14 7.57 -9.22
CA GLY A 201 3.81 7.61 -9.81
C GLY A 201 2.80 6.66 -9.16
N ALA A 202 3.09 6.14 -7.97
CA ALA A 202 2.22 5.26 -7.23
C ALA A 202 1.10 6.04 -6.54
N ALA A 203 -0.12 5.51 -6.57
CA ALA A 203 -1.19 5.97 -5.71
C ALA A 203 -0.94 5.54 -4.25
N LEU A 204 -1.51 6.28 -3.29
CA LEU A 204 -1.40 5.97 -1.87
C LEU A 204 -2.79 5.91 -1.23
N LEU A 205 -3.12 4.80 -0.61
CA LEU A 205 -4.23 4.68 0.33
C LEU A 205 -3.66 4.57 1.75
N CYS A 206 -3.74 5.65 2.50
CA CYS A 206 -3.32 5.70 3.89
C CYS A 206 -4.54 5.54 4.80
N VAL A 207 -4.44 4.67 5.77
CA VAL A 207 -5.44 4.52 6.83
C VAL A 207 -4.88 5.11 8.11
N SER A 208 -5.63 5.99 8.74
CA SER A 208 -5.27 6.53 10.06
C SER A 208 -6.52 6.97 10.85
N HIS A 209 -6.40 6.89 12.16
CA HIS A 209 -7.37 7.49 13.09
C HIS A 209 -6.86 8.81 13.68
N ASP A 210 -5.61 9.20 13.37
CA ASP A 210 -5.01 10.44 13.85
C ASP A 210 -5.57 11.66 13.09
N PRO A 211 -6.25 12.60 13.78
CA PRO A 211 -6.77 13.81 13.16
C PRO A 211 -5.69 14.68 12.50
N ALA A 212 -4.45 14.65 13.02
CA ALA A 212 -3.34 15.44 12.49
C ALA A 212 -2.95 15.00 11.06
N MET A 213 -3.33 13.80 10.66
CA MET A 213 -3.11 13.32 9.28
C MET A 213 -4.07 13.97 8.27
N ALA A 214 -5.22 14.49 8.72
CA ALA A 214 -6.25 15.01 7.83
C ALA A 214 -5.71 16.12 6.90
N ASP A 215 -4.96 17.08 7.43
CA ASP A 215 -4.48 18.24 6.66
C ASP A 215 -3.38 17.90 5.64
N ARG A 216 -2.86 16.66 5.69
CA ARG A 216 -1.83 16.19 4.77
C ARG A 216 -2.37 15.57 3.48
N PHE A 217 -3.68 15.35 3.40
CA PHE A 217 -4.33 14.72 2.26
C PHE A 217 -5.43 15.61 1.69
N ALA A 218 -5.37 15.89 0.38
CA ALA A 218 -6.42 16.59 -0.33
C ALA A 218 -7.71 15.75 -0.43
N LEU A 219 -7.55 14.42 -0.56
CA LEU A 219 -8.66 13.48 -0.61
C LEU A 219 -8.78 12.73 0.71
N ARG A 220 -9.97 12.82 1.29
CA ARG A 220 -10.31 12.19 2.56
C ARG A 220 -11.67 11.52 2.47
N ARG A 221 -11.78 10.30 3.01
CA ARG A 221 -13.03 9.57 3.15
C ARG A 221 -13.12 8.95 4.54
N SER A 222 -14.32 8.86 5.08
CA SER A 222 -14.56 7.99 6.24
C SER A 222 -14.95 6.61 5.73
N ILE A 223 -14.51 5.55 6.41
CA ILE A 223 -14.91 4.19 6.03
C ILE A 223 -16.42 4.02 6.13
N SER A 224 -17.08 4.69 7.08
CA SER A 224 -18.53 4.67 7.22
C SER A 224 -19.27 5.34 6.06
N SER A 225 -18.64 6.29 5.36
CA SER A 225 -19.25 6.94 4.18
C SER A 225 -19.13 6.12 2.89
N LEU A 226 -18.44 4.97 2.92
CA LEU A 226 -18.29 4.09 1.76
C LEU A 226 -19.42 3.04 1.67
N ALA A 227 -20.22 2.89 2.71
CA ALA A 227 -21.40 2.03 2.70
C ALA A 227 -22.60 2.80 2.08
N ASP A 228 -23.41 2.11 1.29
CA ASP A 228 -24.73 2.64 0.94
C ASP A 228 -25.62 2.66 2.18
N HIS A 229 -26.38 3.71 2.32
CA HIS A 229 -27.45 3.84 3.30
C HIS A 229 -28.75 3.20 2.77
#